data_f9b8319bfc570b4d787277f756087fbc
#
_entry.id   f9b8319bfc570b4d787277f756087fbc
#
_cell.length_a   1.000
_cell.length_b   1.000
_cell.length_c   1.000
_cell.angle_alpha   90.00
_cell.angle_beta   90.00
_cell.angle_gamma   90.00
#
_symmetry.space_group_name_H-M   'P 1'
#
loop_
_entity.id
_entity.type
_entity.pdbx_description
1 polymer ?
#
loop_
_entity_poly.entity_id
_entity_poly.type
_entity_poly.pdbx_seq_one_letter_code
_entity_poly.pdbx_strand_id
1 'polypeptide(L)'
;MRTTAKTRAQRGARKFAHPKRKLRLAGATSAIRQIGNDWARNWNAGDLEKVAAVYAPDAVYLPPHHQAVHGRDAIREYLRGPRSHGVSGLAFDVTYIKPIGHVAWDVGTYRMSVPQDDGTTREDHGKYLTVWKRTGTKWQIAADAWSSDLPAAK
;
A
#
# COMPACT_ATOMS: atom_id res chain seq x y z
N MET A 1 30.27 -60.88 -17.79
CA MET A 1 29.56 -60.26 -16.71
C MET A 1 29.16 -58.84 -17.16
N ARG A 2 27.88 -58.60 -17.42
CA ARG A 2 27.37 -57.30 -17.86
C ARG A 2 26.58 -56.68 -16.70
N THR A 3 27.07 -55.57 -16.15
CA THR A 3 26.41 -54.83 -15.07
C THR A 3 25.55 -53.76 -15.69
N THR A 4 24.23 -53.89 -15.55
CA THR A 4 23.23 -52.91 -16.00
C THR A 4 23.03 -51.80 -14.93
N ALA A 5 23.39 -50.57 -15.25
CA ALA A 5 23.13 -49.41 -14.43
C ALA A 5 21.64 -48.99 -14.57
N LYS A 6 20.89 -48.98 -13.46
CA LYS A 6 19.52 -48.48 -13.38
C LYS A 6 19.54 -46.96 -13.31
N THR A 7 19.05 -46.31 -14.33
CA THR A 7 18.80 -44.86 -14.36
C THR A 7 17.59 -44.53 -13.49
N ARG A 8 17.82 -43.78 -12.39
CA ARG A 8 16.78 -43.31 -11.47
C ARG A 8 16.14 -42.06 -12.06
N ALA A 9 14.93 -42.19 -12.62
CA ALA A 9 14.15 -41.07 -13.12
C ALA A 9 13.77 -40.12 -11.96
N GLN A 10 14.27 -38.87 -12.01
CA GLN A 10 13.83 -37.79 -11.14
C GLN A 10 12.42 -37.38 -11.53
N ARG A 11 11.42 -37.73 -10.68
CA ARG A 11 10.07 -37.19 -10.78
C ARG A 11 10.10 -35.74 -10.26
N GLY A 12 10.10 -34.79 -11.17
CA GLY A 12 9.88 -33.39 -10.86
C GLY A 12 8.49 -33.18 -10.26
N ALA A 13 8.43 -32.83 -9.00
CA ALA A 13 7.20 -32.46 -8.32
C ALA A 13 6.65 -31.17 -8.93
N ARG A 14 5.71 -31.26 -9.87
CA ARG A 14 4.91 -30.11 -10.33
C ARG A 14 4.06 -29.64 -9.15
N LYS A 15 4.41 -28.49 -8.57
CA LYS A 15 3.57 -27.79 -7.57
C LYS A 15 2.30 -27.30 -8.28
N PHE A 16 1.26 -28.10 -8.24
CA PHE A 16 -0.07 -27.68 -8.67
C PHE A 16 -0.60 -26.64 -7.69
N ALA A 17 -0.58 -25.38 -8.07
CA ALA A 17 -1.24 -24.33 -7.29
C ALA A 17 -2.75 -24.59 -7.33
N HIS A 18 -3.35 -24.90 -6.16
CA HIS A 18 -4.78 -25.17 -6.04
C HIS A 18 -5.62 -24.00 -6.61
N PRO A 19 -6.59 -24.25 -7.51
CA PRO A 19 -7.39 -23.19 -8.14
C PRO A 19 -8.11 -22.28 -7.12
N LYS A 20 -8.57 -22.82 -6.00
CA LYS A 20 -9.16 -22.05 -4.89
C LYS A 20 -8.17 -21.05 -4.28
N ARG A 21 -6.86 -21.35 -4.25
CA ARG A 21 -5.83 -20.44 -3.75
C ARG A 21 -5.59 -19.28 -4.73
N LYS A 22 -5.57 -19.54 -6.03
CA LYS A 22 -5.45 -18.48 -7.07
C LYS A 22 -6.63 -17.50 -7.02
N LEU A 23 -7.86 -18.01 -6.91
CA LEU A 23 -9.08 -17.18 -6.78
C LEU A 23 -9.06 -16.31 -5.51
N ARG A 24 -8.62 -16.84 -4.36
CA ARG A 24 -8.51 -16.07 -3.11
C ARG A 24 -7.46 -14.95 -3.21
N LEU A 25 -6.34 -15.21 -3.85
CA LEU A 25 -5.28 -14.22 -4.06
C LEU A 25 -5.72 -13.11 -5.02
N ALA A 26 -6.40 -13.47 -6.11
CA ALA A 26 -6.95 -12.50 -7.05
C ALA A 26 -8.01 -11.60 -6.39
N GLY A 27 -8.89 -12.17 -5.55
CA GLY A 27 -9.87 -11.40 -4.78
C GLY A 27 -9.24 -10.44 -3.77
N ALA A 28 -8.16 -10.86 -3.09
CA ALA A 28 -7.41 -10.00 -2.17
C ALA A 28 -6.75 -8.83 -2.90
N THR A 29 -6.10 -9.09 -4.04
CA THR A 29 -5.47 -8.05 -4.87
C THR A 29 -6.50 -7.03 -5.35
N SER A 30 -7.65 -7.48 -5.84
CA SER A 30 -8.73 -6.59 -6.29
C SER A 30 -9.29 -5.75 -5.14
N ALA A 31 -9.53 -6.37 -3.97
CA ALA A 31 -10.03 -5.67 -2.79
C ALA A 31 -9.06 -4.58 -2.30
N ILE A 32 -7.76 -4.89 -2.18
CA ILE A 32 -6.75 -3.93 -1.75
C ILE A 32 -6.64 -2.77 -2.75
N ARG A 33 -6.64 -3.07 -4.06
CA ARG A 33 -6.62 -2.02 -5.09
C ARG A 33 -7.82 -1.10 -4.98
N GLN A 34 -9.01 -1.65 -4.76
CA GLN A 34 -10.22 -0.84 -4.58
C GLN A 34 -10.13 0.04 -3.34
N ILE A 35 -9.66 -0.50 -2.21
CA ILE A 35 -9.47 0.27 -0.97
C ILE A 35 -8.48 1.41 -1.19
N GLY A 36 -7.36 1.18 -1.89
CA GLY A 36 -6.38 2.23 -2.22
C GLY A 36 -6.97 3.34 -3.09
N ASN A 37 -7.77 2.98 -4.10
CA ASN A 37 -8.47 3.95 -4.95
C ASN A 37 -9.50 4.77 -4.13
N ASP A 38 -10.22 4.12 -3.22
CA ASP A 38 -11.18 4.78 -2.33
C ASP A 38 -10.48 5.70 -1.34
N TRP A 39 -9.31 5.30 -0.85
CA TRP A 39 -8.48 6.13 0.02
C TRP A 39 -8.09 7.45 -0.69
N ALA A 40 -7.56 7.37 -1.92
CA ALA A 40 -7.20 8.56 -2.69
C ALA A 40 -8.41 9.45 -3.00
N ARG A 41 -9.55 8.86 -3.35
CA ARG A 41 -10.80 9.59 -3.60
C ARG A 41 -11.28 10.32 -2.34
N ASN A 42 -11.28 9.64 -1.19
CA ASN A 42 -11.70 10.21 0.08
C ASN A 42 -10.74 11.32 0.55
N TRP A 43 -9.43 11.13 0.35
CA TRP A 43 -8.42 12.16 0.59
C TRP A 43 -8.71 13.42 -0.23
N ASN A 44 -8.92 13.28 -1.52
CA ASN A 44 -9.20 14.41 -2.41
C ASN A 44 -10.52 15.11 -2.07
N ALA A 45 -11.50 14.36 -1.57
CA ALA A 45 -12.76 14.90 -1.07
C ALA A 45 -12.65 15.55 0.33
N GLY A 46 -11.53 15.37 1.05
CA GLY A 46 -11.34 15.87 2.40
C GLY A 46 -12.00 15.03 3.50
N ASP A 47 -12.47 13.81 3.18
CA ASP A 47 -13.12 12.90 4.13
C ASP A 47 -12.06 12.11 4.91
N LEU A 48 -11.41 12.76 5.87
CA LEU A 48 -10.36 12.17 6.68
C LEU A 48 -10.85 11.04 7.59
N GLU A 49 -12.11 10.99 7.93
CA GLU A 49 -12.68 9.89 8.71
C GLU A 49 -12.66 8.59 7.89
N LYS A 50 -13.05 8.64 6.61
CA LYS A 50 -12.97 7.49 5.72
C LYS A 50 -11.53 7.12 5.38
N VAL A 51 -10.65 8.09 5.22
CA VAL A 51 -9.21 7.85 5.04
C VAL A 51 -8.64 7.10 6.23
N ALA A 52 -8.85 7.59 7.44
CA ALA A 52 -8.36 6.98 8.67
C ALA A 52 -8.96 5.60 8.95
N ALA A 53 -10.22 5.37 8.59
CA ALA A 53 -10.90 4.08 8.80
C ALA A 53 -10.24 2.91 8.06
N VAL A 54 -9.42 3.17 7.05
CA VAL A 54 -8.66 2.15 6.32
C VAL A 54 -7.47 1.64 7.14
N TYR A 55 -6.91 2.45 8.03
CA TYR A 55 -5.81 2.03 8.90
C TYR A 55 -6.32 1.11 10.02
N ALA A 56 -5.49 0.14 10.38
CA ALA A 56 -5.71 -0.67 11.57
C ALA A 56 -5.59 0.19 12.84
N PRO A 57 -6.22 -0.19 13.97
CA PRO A 57 -6.11 0.58 15.21
C PRO A 57 -4.67 0.81 15.68
N ASP A 58 -3.80 -0.16 15.43
CA ASP A 58 -2.37 -0.20 15.79
C ASP A 58 -1.43 0.09 14.61
N ALA A 59 -1.92 0.70 13.53
CA ALA A 59 -1.13 0.99 12.35
C ALA A 59 0.02 1.95 12.62
N VAL A 60 1.06 1.84 11.80
CA VAL A 60 2.21 2.77 11.80
C VAL A 60 2.26 3.51 10.47
N TYR A 61 2.34 4.82 10.54
CA TYR A 61 2.52 5.69 9.38
C TYR A 61 3.91 6.32 9.42
N LEU A 62 4.63 6.21 8.32
CA LEU A 62 6.03 6.63 8.17
C LEU A 62 6.16 7.72 7.11
N PRO A 63 5.77 8.97 7.45
CA PRO A 63 5.88 10.09 6.52
C PRO A 63 7.36 10.51 6.35
N PRO A 64 7.74 11.07 5.20
CA PRO A 64 9.08 11.59 4.99
C PRO A 64 9.33 12.79 5.93
N HIS A 65 10.58 12.92 6.36
CA HIS A 65 11.07 14.03 7.19
C HIS A 65 10.31 14.24 8.52
N HIS A 66 9.63 13.21 9.00
CA HIS A 66 8.87 13.24 10.25
C HIS A 66 9.06 11.95 11.03
N GLN A 67 8.80 12.00 12.35
CA GLN A 67 8.78 10.80 13.18
C GLN A 67 7.63 9.89 12.79
N ALA A 68 7.77 8.59 13.08
CA ALA A 68 6.71 7.62 12.91
C ALA A 68 5.46 8.00 13.72
N VAL A 69 4.29 7.88 13.11
CA VAL A 69 2.99 8.16 13.73
C VAL A 69 2.31 6.82 14.04
N HIS A 70 1.94 6.60 15.29
CA HIS A 70 1.43 5.33 15.76
C HIS A 70 -0.06 5.40 16.12
N GLY A 71 -0.82 4.49 15.55
CA GLY A 71 -2.25 4.32 15.78
C GLY A 71 -3.13 5.19 14.87
N ARG A 72 -4.31 4.65 14.56
CA ARG A 72 -5.27 5.26 13.63
C ARG A 72 -5.63 6.70 13.97
N ASP A 73 -5.87 6.99 15.24
CA ASP A 73 -6.32 8.32 15.66
C ASP A 73 -5.21 9.36 15.51
N ALA A 74 -3.97 9.01 15.87
CA ALA A 74 -2.82 9.86 15.67
C ALA A 74 -2.52 10.07 14.16
N ILE A 75 -2.69 9.03 13.34
CA ILE A 75 -2.56 9.14 11.87
C ILE A 75 -3.61 10.09 11.32
N ARG A 76 -4.87 9.98 11.75
CA ARG A 76 -5.93 10.89 11.33
C ARG A 76 -5.59 12.34 11.67
N GLU A 77 -5.09 12.58 12.89
CA GLU A 77 -4.71 13.92 13.32
C GLU A 77 -3.53 14.47 12.52
N TYR A 78 -2.50 13.65 12.29
CA TYR A 78 -1.39 14.02 11.43
C TYR A 78 -1.83 14.43 10.01
N LEU A 79 -2.73 13.65 9.40
CA LEU A 79 -3.23 13.89 8.04
C LEU A 79 -4.05 15.20 7.91
N ARG A 80 -4.54 15.75 8.99
CA ARG A 80 -5.23 17.07 8.99
C ARG A 80 -4.32 18.20 8.56
N GLY A 81 -3.04 18.17 8.98
CA GLY A 81 -2.07 19.20 8.62
C GLY A 81 -1.92 19.37 7.11
N PRO A 82 -1.40 18.36 6.37
CA PRO A 82 -1.27 18.45 4.92
C PRO A 82 -2.60 18.75 4.20
N ARG A 83 -3.72 18.22 4.69
CA ARG A 83 -5.02 18.46 4.08
C ARG A 83 -5.49 19.89 4.28
N SER A 84 -5.30 20.48 5.45
CA SER A 84 -5.64 21.89 5.75
C SER A 84 -4.77 22.88 4.97
N HIS A 85 -3.52 22.48 4.62
CA HIS A 85 -2.65 23.26 3.73
C HIS A 85 -2.99 23.09 2.23
N GLY A 86 -4.08 22.39 1.91
CA GLY A 86 -4.58 22.29 0.54
C GLY A 86 -3.91 21.22 -0.33
N VAL A 87 -3.12 20.30 0.24
CA VAL A 87 -2.58 19.15 -0.50
C VAL A 87 -3.73 18.34 -1.09
N SER A 88 -3.71 18.13 -2.41
CA SER A 88 -4.81 17.57 -3.19
C SER A 88 -4.32 16.84 -4.43
N GLY A 89 -5.23 16.40 -5.29
CA GLY A 89 -4.89 15.77 -6.56
C GLY A 89 -4.13 14.45 -6.40
N LEU A 90 -4.26 13.80 -5.23
CA LEU A 90 -3.57 12.55 -4.95
C LEU A 90 -4.06 11.45 -5.89
N ALA A 91 -3.13 10.79 -6.54
CA ALA A 91 -3.35 9.60 -7.36
C ALA A 91 -2.22 8.60 -7.16
N PHE A 92 -2.58 7.31 -7.15
CA PHE A 92 -1.65 6.20 -7.06
C PHE A 92 -1.55 5.47 -8.38
N ASP A 93 -0.33 5.03 -8.71
CA ASP A 93 -0.07 4.04 -9.75
C ASP A 93 0.56 2.80 -9.09
N VAL A 94 -0.26 1.76 -8.96
CA VAL A 94 0.09 0.54 -8.25
C VAL A 94 0.96 -0.35 -9.13
N THR A 95 2.22 -0.53 -8.79
CA THR A 95 3.14 -1.42 -9.50
C THR A 95 2.76 -2.89 -9.28
N TYR A 96 2.58 -3.31 -8.03
CA TYR A 96 2.09 -4.65 -7.71
C TYR A 96 1.49 -4.73 -6.30
N ILE A 97 0.62 -5.72 -6.11
CA ILE A 97 0.06 -6.12 -4.83
C ILE A 97 0.35 -7.60 -4.63
N LYS A 98 0.95 -7.96 -3.49
CA LYS A 98 1.33 -9.35 -3.18
C LYS A 98 0.69 -9.85 -1.89
N PRO A 99 -0.48 -10.50 -1.94
CA PRO A 99 -1.09 -11.12 -0.78
C PRO A 99 -0.41 -12.46 -0.42
N ILE A 100 -0.14 -12.64 0.89
CA ILE A 100 0.38 -13.87 1.47
C ILE A 100 -0.44 -14.18 2.73
N GLY A 101 -1.44 -15.05 2.62
CA GLY A 101 -2.32 -15.40 3.73
C GLY A 101 -3.15 -14.21 4.21
N HIS A 102 -2.90 -13.76 5.43
CA HIS A 102 -3.58 -12.61 6.07
C HIS A 102 -2.79 -11.30 5.98
N VAL A 103 -1.66 -11.30 5.29
CA VAL A 103 -0.82 -10.13 5.06
C VAL A 103 -0.70 -9.90 3.56
N ALA A 104 -0.59 -8.66 3.16
CA ALA A 104 -0.19 -8.27 1.82
C ALA A 104 0.72 -7.05 1.91
N TRP A 105 1.51 -6.83 0.86
CA TRP A 105 2.12 -5.53 0.62
C TRP A 105 1.81 -5.07 -0.79
N ASP A 106 1.72 -3.78 -0.95
CA ASP A 106 1.70 -3.15 -2.26
C ASP A 106 2.78 -2.07 -2.38
N VAL A 107 3.21 -1.88 -3.61
CA VAL A 107 4.25 -0.92 -3.98
C VAL A 107 3.77 -0.18 -5.22
N GLY A 108 4.00 1.10 -5.23
CA GLY A 108 3.67 1.93 -6.36
C GLY A 108 4.28 3.31 -6.27
N THR A 109 3.84 4.17 -7.17
CA THR A 109 4.16 5.58 -7.19
C THR A 109 2.91 6.40 -6.86
N TYR A 110 3.15 7.62 -6.44
CA TYR A 110 2.08 8.61 -6.23
C TYR A 110 2.43 9.92 -6.94
N ARG A 111 1.42 10.73 -7.14
CA ARG A 111 1.52 12.15 -7.46
C ARG A 111 0.48 12.92 -6.68
N MET A 112 0.79 14.16 -6.33
CA MET A 112 -0.13 15.07 -5.64
C MET A 112 0.26 16.52 -5.91
N SER A 113 -0.67 17.42 -5.67
CA SER A 113 -0.49 18.88 -5.78
C SER A 113 -0.26 19.47 -4.40
N VAL A 114 0.83 20.19 -4.22
CA VAL A 114 1.23 20.81 -2.96
C VAL A 114 1.28 22.32 -3.14
N PRO A 115 0.37 23.08 -2.49
CA PRO A 115 0.44 24.55 -2.48
C PRO A 115 1.76 25.02 -1.89
N GLN A 116 2.28 26.14 -2.42
CA GLN A 116 3.49 26.81 -1.95
C GLN A 116 3.12 28.13 -1.28
N ASP A 117 4.02 28.66 -0.44
CA ASP A 117 3.80 29.91 0.28
C ASP A 117 3.69 31.14 -0.64
N ASP A 118 4.22 31.07 -1.84
CA ASP A 118 4.12 32.10 -2.89
C ASP A 118 2.80 32.07 -3.67
N GLY A 119 1.86 31.21 -3.29
CA GLY A 119 0.57 31.02 -3.95
C GLY A 119 0.61 30.14 -5.20
N THR A 120 1.77 29.61 -5.58
CA THR A 120 1.87 28.63 -6.66
C THR A 120 1.55 27.21 -6.17
N THR A 121 1.46 26.27 -7.08
CA THR A 121 1.28 24.84 -6.76
C THR A 121 2.43 24.06 -7.40
N ARG A 122 3.08 23.20 -6.60
CA ARG A 122 4.08 22.25 -7.07
C ARG A 122 3.48 20.85 -7.13
N GLU A 123 3.74 20.15 -8.24
CA GLU A 123 3.49 18.71 -8.27
C GLU A 123 4.58 17.99 -7.49
N ASP A 124 4.18 17.15 -6.55
CA ASP A 124 5.04 16.21 -5.86
C ASP A 124 4.73 14.78 -6.32
N HIS A 125 5.78 14.01 -6.53
CA HIS A 125 5.67 12.60 -6.92
C HIS A 125 6.75 11.77 -6.22
N GLY A 126 6.48 10.49 -6.09
CA GLY A 126 7.40 9.58 -5.42
C GLY A 126 6.87 8.16 -5.39
N LYS A 127 7.33 7.41 -4.41
CA LYS A 127 7.02 5.99 -4.23
C LYS A 127 6.48 5.71 -2.84
N TYR A 128 5.73 4.61 -2.75
CA TYR A 128 5.18 4.15 -1.48
C TYR A 128 5.28 2.63 -1.33
N LEU A 129 5.27 2.20 -0.09
CA LEU A 129 5.12 0.81 0.34
C LEU A 129 4.06 0.75 1.43
N THR A 130 2.99 0.01 1.18
CA THR A 130 1.94 -0.23 2.17
C THR A 130 1.89 -1.70 2.55
N VAL A 131 1.86 -1.97 3.84
CA VAL A 131 1.64 -3.31 4.40
C VAL A 131 0.20 -3.41 4.88
N TRP A 132 -0.50 -4.43 4.40
CA TRP A 132 -1.89 -4.71 4.71
C TRP A 132 -2.00 -5.91 5.63
N LYS A 133 -2.94 -5.87 6.57
CA LYS A 133 -3.38 -7.02 7.35
C LYS A 133 -4.87 -7.26 7.17
N ARG A 134 -5.26 -8.54 7.19
CA ARG A 134 -6.66 -8.94 7.08
C ARG A 134 -7.16 -9.50 8.41
N THR A 135 -8.22 -8.88 8.94
CA THR A 135 -8.95 -9.36 10.11
C THR A 135 -10.35 -9.78 9.66
N GLY A 136 -10.65 -11.07 9.76
CA GLY A 136 -11.87 -11.63 9.15
C GLY A 136 -11.88 -11.45 7.63
N THR A 137 -12.82 -10.68 7.12
CA THR A 137 -12.94 -10.35 5.69
C THR A 137 -12.34 -8.98 5.33
N LYS A 138 -11.98 -8.17 6.31
CA LYS A 138 -11.58 -6.76 6.14
C LYS A 138 -10.07 -6.63 6.01
N TRP A 139 -9.60 -6.00 4.93
CA TRP A 139 -8.22 -5.54 4.76
C TRP A 139 -8.05 -4.14 5.36
N GLN A 140 -6.97 -3.94 6.10
CA GLN A 140 -6.60 -2.66 6.71
C GLN A 140 -5.10 -2.43 6.57
N ILE A 141 -4.71 -1.16 6.49
CA ILE A 141 -3.30 -0.77 6.48
C ILE A 141 -2.70 -1.02 7.86
N ALA A 142 -1.64 -1.82 7.92
CA ALA A 142 -0.86 -2.08 9.12
C ALA A 142 0.37 -1.18 9.22
N ALA A 143 1.01 -0.89 8.08
CA ALA A 143 2.09 0.07 7.98
C ALA A 143 2.04 0.76 6.61
N ASP A 144 2.41 2.03 6.57
CA ASP A 144 2.38 2.85 5.38
C ASP A 144 3.59 3.79 5.37
N ALA A 145 4.38 3.71 4.32
CA ALA A 145 5.60 4.49 4.14
C ALA A 145 5.63 5.09 2.73
N TRP A 146 6.07 6.32 2.62
CA TRP A 146 6.24 6.97 1.33
C TRP A 146 7.43 7.94 1.35
N SER A 147 7.91 8.27 0.17
CA SER A 147 8.97 9.26 0.01
C SER A 147 8.83 9.98 -1.32
N SER A 148 9.10 11.29 -1.30
CA SER A 148 9.18 12.11 -2.51
C SER A 148 10.46 11.77 -3.29
N ASP A 149 10.40 11.88 -4.61
CA ASP A 149 11.54 11.82 -5.51
C ASP A 149 12.15 13.22 -5.75
N LEU A 150 11.47 14.26 -5.25
CA LEU A 150 11.97 15.62 -5.29
C LEU A 150 12.94 15.89 -4.13
N PRO A 151 13.91 16.80 -4.31
CA PRO A 151 14.75 17.26 -3.21
C PRO A 151 13.90 17.82 -2.07
N ALA A 152 14.36 17.64 -0.83
CA ALA A 152 13.75 18.30 0.31
C ALA A 152 13.71 19.83 0.08
N ALA A 153 12.58 20.46 0.46
CA ALA A 153 12.52 21.92 0.45
C ALA A 153 13.63 22.47 1.38
N LYS A 154 14.35 23.49 0.89
CA LYS A 154 15.39 24.16 1.67
C LYS A 154 14.76 25.06 2.72
#